data_74677f9413a78b189491f9224f81e2ff
#
_entry.id   74677f9413a78b189491f9224f81e2ff
#
_cell.length_a   1.000
_cell.length_b   1.000
_cell.length_c   1.000
_cell.angle_alpha   90.00
_cell.angle_beta   90.00
_cell.angle_gamma   90.00
#
_symmetry.space_group_name_H-M   'P 1'
#
loop_
_entity.id
_entity.type
_entity.pdbx_description
1 polymer ?
#
loop_
_entity_poly.entity_id
_entity_poly.type
_entity_poly.pdbx_seq_one_letter_code
_entity_poly.pdbx_strand_id
1 'polypeptide(L)'
;MFGVALLAGAGGKAGAQDRNNAETASGPGPARANPAGSVPGPATDSSRTYGAEARRFETSWGNVSIIRGAAGPVVGTLGWFRDFDLTQLLATSPPAVADARVFEMNNFRGSVVGAIGATTALIGVVVAANSSNNAASPVLVIGGVGAMVWGAQHLSKSYSALSRALWWYNRDLKK
;
A
#
# COMPACT_ATOMS: atom_id res chain seq x y z
N MET A 1 -1.97 22.91 -16.16
CA MET A 1 -2.71 21.70 -15.73
C MET A 1 -2.27 20.57 -16.63
N PHE A 2 -1.20 19.86 -16.28
CA PHE A 2 -0.68 18.74 -17.07
C PHE A 2 -0.97 17.47 -16.29
N GLY A 3 -1.98 16.73 -16.74
CA GLY A 3 -2.26 15.40 -16.25
C GLY A 3 -1.27 14.41 -16.84
N VAL A 4 -0.26 14.00 -16.08
CA VAL A 4 0.60 12.88 -16.46
C VAL A 4 -0.15 11.60 -16.11
N ALA A 5 -0.74 10.97 -17.11
CA ALA A 5 -1.27 9.61 -16.98
C ALA A 5 -0.08 8.65 -16.83
N LEU A 6 0.20 8.23 -15.61
CA LEU A 6 1.19 7.18 -15.34
C LEU A 6 0.58 5.84 -15.73
N LEU A 7 1.02 5.27 -16.84
CA LEU A 7 0.73 3.90 -17.26
C LEU A 7 1.35 2.93 -16.23
N ALA A 8 0.60 2.54 -15.23
CA ALA A 8 0.92 1.42 -14.36
C ALA A 8 0.43 0.12 -15.03
N GLY A 9 1.18 -0.35 -16.02
CA GLY A 9 0.99 -1.66 -16.64
C GLY A 9 1.94 -2.67 -16.03
N ALA A 10 1.63 -3.20 -14.86
CA ALA A 10 2.24 -4.43 -14.35
C ALA A 10 1.12 -5.46 -14.17
N GLY A 11 0.72 -6.08 -15.28
CA GLY A 11 -0.15 -7.25 -15.30
C GLY A 11 0.58 -8.45 -14.71
N GLY A 12 0.54 -8.62 -13.41
CA GLY A 12 0.86 -9.88 -12.76
C GLY A 12 -0.24 -10.89 -13.10
N LYS A 13 0.02 -11.82 -14.02
CA LYS A 13 -0.81 -13.00 -14.23
C LYS A 13 -0.80 -13.82 -12.94
N ALA A 14 -1.86 -13.70 -12.15
CA ALA A 14 -2.20 -14.67 -11.13
C ALA A 14 -2.50 -15.98 -11.86
N GLY A 15 -1.61 -16.97 -11.74
CA GLY A 15 -1.83 -18.32 -12.22
C GLY A 15 -3.04 -18.90 -11.49
N ALA A 16 -4.13 -19.10 -12.23
CA ALA A 16 -5.23 -19.93 -11.80
C ALA A 16 -4.71 -21.35 -11.64
N GLN A 17 -4.54 -21.80 -10.41
CA GLN A 17 -4.25 -23.16 -10.07
C GLN A 17 -5.58 -23.92 -10.09
N ASP A 18 -5.92 -24.43 -11.28
CA ASP A 18 -6.97 -25.43 -11.46
C ASP A 18 -6.58 -26.69 -10.65
N ARG A 19 -7.12 -26.78 -9.45
CA ARG A 19 -7.15 -28.05 -8.73
C ARG A 19 -8.39 -28.80 -9.16
N ASN A 20 -8.22 -29.70 -10.13
CA ASN A 20 -9.13 -30.80 -10.38
C ASN A 20 -9.37 -31.55 -9.07
N ASN A 21 -10.46 -31.26 -8.38
CA ASN A 21 -11.00 -32.12 -7.36
C ASN A 21 -11.73 -33.27 -8.07
N ALA A 22 -11.06 -34.40 -8.11
CA ALA A 22 -11.67 -35.68 -8.44
C ALA A 22 -12.85 -35.90 -7.50
N GLU A 23 -14.00 -35.96 -8.08
CA GLU A 23 -15.29 -36.33 -7.53
C GLU A 23 -15.20 -37.78 -7.04
N THR A 24 -14.96 -37.95 -5.75
CA THR A 24 -15.14 -39.29 -5.12
C THR A 24 -16.52 -39.26 -4.47
N ALA A 25 -17.48 -39.89 -5.14
CA ALA A 25 -18.78 -40.17 -4.61
C ALA A 25 -18.64 -41.04 -3.35
N SER A 26 -18.83 -40.45 -2.19
CA SER A 26 -19.01 -41.13 -0.91
C SER A 26 -20.42 -40.89 -0.44
N GLY A 27 -21.13 -41.97 -0.21
CA GLY A 27 -22.53 -42.04 0.12
C GLY A 27 -23.00 -41.25 1.34
N PRO A 28 -24.34 -41.24 1.61
CA PRO A 28 -24.93 -40.43 2.65
C PRO A 28 -24.50 -40.93 4.04
N GLY A 29 -23.48 -40.26 4.60
CA GLY A 29 -23.13 -40.43 6.00
C GLY A 29 -24.22 -39.82 6.89
N PRO A 30 -24.43 -40.38 8.10
CA PRO A 30 -25.49 -39.92 9.00
C PRO A 30 -25.29 -38.41 9.29
N ALA A 31 -26.40 -37.69 9.19
CA ALA A 31 -26.46 -36.24 9.46
C ALA A 31 -25.85 -35.96 10.84
N ARG A 32 -24.65 -35.41 10.86
CA ARG A 32 -24.06 -34.84 12.07
C ARG A 32 -24.94 -33.65 12.46
N ALA A 33 -25.69 -33.84 13.54
CA ALA A 33 -26.41 -32.75 14.18
C ALA A 33 -25.40 -31.62 14.47
N ASN A 34 -25.56 -30.49 13.80
CA ASN A 34 -24.84 -29.29 14.17
C ASN A 34 -25.15 -29.01 15.65
N PRO A 35 -24.13 -28.93 16.52
CA PRO A 35 -24.39 -28.51 17.89
C PRO A 35 -25.00 -27.09 17.79
N ALA A 36 -26.19 -26.97 18.38
CA ALA A 36 -27.02 -25.76 18.42
C ALA A 36 -26.14 -24.54 18.54
N GLY A 37 -26.36 -23.58 17.63
CA GLY A 37 -25.56 -22.39 17.47
C GLY A 37 -25.16 -21.78 18.81
N SER A 38 -23.86 -21.75 19.06
CA SER A 38 -23.30 -20.93 20.12
C SER A 38 -23.68 -19.50 19.80
N VAL A 39 -24.69 -19.00 20.50
CA VAL A 39 -25.02 -17.56 20.48
C VAL A 39 -23.72 -16.83 20.77
N PRO A 40 -23.25 -15.92 19.90
CA PRO A 40 -22.04 -15.17 20.17
C PRO A 40 -22.23 -14.47 21.51
N GLY A 41 -21.43 -14.84 22.50
CA GLY A 41 -21.43 -14.16 23.79
C GLY A 41 -21.25 -12.65 23.60
N PRO A 42 -21.73 -11.82 24.50
CA PRO A 42 -21.54 -10.39 24.39
C PRO A 42 -20.05 -10.10 24.18
N ALA A 43 -19.73 -9.41 23.08
CA ALA A 43 -18.36 -9.04 22.76
C ALA A 43 -17.80 -8.28 23.97
N THR A 44 -16.64 -8.73 24.46
CA THR A 44 -15.97 -8.05 25.58
C THR A 44 -15.68 -6.61 25.20
N ASP A 45 -15.66 -5.69 26.17
CA ASP A 45 -15.40 -4.27 25.90
C ASP A 45 -14.11 -4.05 25.12
N SER A 46 -13.09 -4.87 25.35
CA SER A 46 -11.84 -4.89 24.58
C SER A 46 -12.04 -5.17 23.08
N SER A 47 -12.94 -6.11 22.74
CA SER A 47 -13.24 -6.43 21.34
C SER A 47 -13.96 -5.28 20.63
N ARG A 48 -14.85 -4.60 21.34
CA ARG A 48 -15.58 -3.43 20.82
C ARG A 48 -14.62 -2.26 20.60
N THR A 49 -13.77 -1.98 21.58
CA THR A 49 -12.77 -0.90 21.49
C THR A 49 -11.80 -1.17 20.34
N TYR A 50 -11.29 -2.39 20.21
CA TYR A 50 -10.42 -2.75 19.08
C TYR A 50 -11.11 -2.53 17.74
N GLY A 51 -12.35 -3.01 17.57
CA GLY A 51 -13.10 -2.83 16.33
C GLY A 51 -13.34 -1.38 15.95
N ALA A 52 -13.50 -0.49 16.96
CA ALA A 52 -13.71 0.94 16.75
C ALA A 52 -12.41 1.72 16.50
N GLU A 53 -11.30 1.35 17.14
CA GLU A 53 -10.05 2.12 17.15
C GLU A 53 -8.97 1.58 16.21
N ALA A 54 -9.09 0.33 15.72
CA ALA A 54 -8.13 -0.25 14.80
C ALA A 54 -7.93 0.64 13.57
N ARG A 55 -6.70 0.74 13.08
CA ARG A 55 -6.34 1.51 11.90
C ARG A 55 -6.06 0.58 10.73
N ARG A 56 -6.56 0.94 9.56
CA ARG A 56 -6.22 0.31 8.29
C ARG A 56 -5.90 1.38 7.26
N PHE A 57 -5.23 1.02 6.19
CA PHE A 57 -5.04 1.93 5.07
C PHE A 57 -5.70 1.39 3.80
N GLU A 58 -6.14 2.30 2.97
CA GLU A 58 -6.63 2.05 1.62
C GLU A 58 -5.86 2.91 0.65
N THR A 59 -5.49 2.33 -0.49
CA THR A 59 -4.79 3.04 -1.56
C THR A 59 -5.77 3.36 -2.68
N SER A 60 -5.81 4.63 -3.11
CA SER A 60 -6.62 5.05 -4.24
C SER A 60 -5.87 6.11 -5.03
N TRP A 61 -5.62 5.85 -6.31
CA TRP A 61 -5.02 6.83 -7.24
C TRP A 61 -3.77 7.55 -6.70
N GLY A 62 -2.86 6.80 -6.07
CA GLY A 62 -1.62 7.37 -5.52
C GLY A 62 -1.75 8.06 -4.16
N ASN A 63 -2.95 8.10 -3.60
CA ASN A 63 -3.19 8.53 -2.22
C ASN A 63 -3.37 7.31 -1.31
N VAL A 64 -2.93 7.45 -0.08
CA VAL A 64 -3.14 6.45 0.98
C VAL A 64 -4.04 7.08 2.03
N SER A 65 -5.20 6.51 2.25
CA SER A 65 -6.13 6.93 3.29
C SER A 65 -6.03 6.02 4.51
N ILE A 66 -5.90 6.61 5.68
CA ILE A 66 -5.94 5.89 6.96
C ILE A 66 -7.38 5.93 7.48
N ILE A 67 -7.95 4.75 7.72
CA ILE A 67 -9.33 4.58 8.14
C ILE A 67 -9.35 4.06 9.57
N ARG A 68 -10.23 4.61 10.40
CA ARG A 68 -10.48 4.18 11.77
C ARG A 68 -11.60 3.15 11.82
N GLY A 69 -11.34 1.99 12.41
CA GLY A 69 -12.32 0.89 12.49
C GLY A 69 -12.57 0.18 11.16
N ALA A 70 -13.55 -0.70 11.15
CA ALA A 70 -13.88 -1.53 9.99
C ALA A 70 -14.55 -0.74 8.85
N ALA A 71 -15.39 0.25 9.18
CA ALA A 71 -16.13 1.10 8.22
C ALA A 71 -16.22 2.55 8.71
N GLY A 72 -15.20 2.99 9.47
CA GLY A 72 -15.20 4.31 10.10
C GLY A 72 -14.70 5.42 9.18
N PRO A 73 -14.56 6.64 9.70
CA PRO A 73 -14.11 7.79 8.93
C PRO A 73 -12.65 7.69 8.54
N VAL A 74 -12.29 8.35 7.44
CA VAL A 74 -10.89 8.61 7.08
C VAL A 74 -10.32 9.58 8.12
N VAL A 75 -9.29 9.15 8.84
CA VAL A 75 -8.63 9.97 9.89
C VAL A 75 -7.40 10.69 9.38
N GLY A 76 -6.90 10.29 8.20
CA GLY A 76 -5.79 10.95 7.55
C GLY A 76 -5.64 10.49 6.11
N THR A 77 -5.08 11.34 5.28
CA THR A 77 -4.74 11.01 3.90
C THR A 77 -3.28 11.38 3.66
N LEU A 78 -2.50 10.38 3.28
CA LEU A 78 -1.11 10.53 2.89
C LEU A 78 -1.06 10.69 1.36
N GLY A 79 -0.37 11.67 0.87
CA GLY A 79 -0.26 11.94 -0.56
C GLY A 79 0.91 12.87 -0.84
N TRP A 80 1.19 13.12 -2.13
CA TRP A 80 2.34 13.92 -2.58
C TRP A 80 2.38 15.35 -2.01
N PHE A 81 1.23 15.91 -1.64
CA PHE A 81 1.08 17.32 -1.24
C PHE A 81 0.30 17.48 0.09
N ARG A 82 0.15 16.41 0.88
CA ARG A 82 -0.57 16.50 2.14
C ARG A 82 0.37 16.17 3.29
N ASP A 83 0.60 17.17 4.11
CA ASP A 83 1.32 17.05 5.38
C ASP A 83 0.38 16.44 6.43
N PHE A 84 0.34 15.10 6.46
CA PHE A 84 -0.32 14.37 7.51
C PHE A 84 0.75 13.70 8.37
N ASP A 85 0.81 14.09 9.63
CA ASP A 85 1.78 13.54 10.60
C ASP A 85 1.30 12.17 11.09
N LEU A 86 1.82 11.13 10.44
CA LEU A 86 1.55 9.73 10.80
C LEU A 86 2.13 9.40 12.17
N THR A 87 3.23 10.03 12.56
CA THR A 87 3.89 9.79 13.86
C THR A 87 3.01 10.29 15.00
N GLN A 88 2.31 11.40 14.82
CA GLN A 88 1.35 11.91 15.79
C GLN A 88 0.12 11.00 15.91
N LEU A 89 -0.40 10.51 14.78
CA LEU A 89 -1.54 9.59 14.79
C LEU A 89 -1.25 8.29 15.53
N LEU A 90 -0.01 7.80 15.47
CA LEU A 90 0.43 6.54 16.06
C LEU A 90 1.22 6.72 17.37
N ALA A 91 1.17 7.91 17.98
CA ALA A 91 2.00 8.28 19.14
C ALA A 91 1.86 7.36 20.36
N THR A 92 0.71 6.68 20.51
CA THR A 92 0.44 5.74 21.61
C THR A 92 1.27 4.45 21.53
N SER A 93 1.87 4.13 20.37
CA SER A 93 2.67 2.93 20.16
C SER A 93 4.09 3.30 19.68
N PRO A 94 5.12 3.30 20.56
CA PRO A 94 6.49 3.63 20.18
C PRO A 94 7.04 2.85 18.98
N PRO A 95 6.84 1.52 18.86
CA PRO A 95 7.27 0.78 17.67
C PRO A 95 6.54 1.21 16.40
N ALA A 96 5.24 1.58 16.49
CA ALA A 96 4.51 2.10 15.36
C ALA A 96 5.08 3.44 14.87
N VAL A 97 5.45 4.33 15.80
CA VAL A 97 6.10 5.62 15.49
C VAL A 97 7.44 5.41 14.78
N ALA A 98 8.23 4.43 15.20
CA ALA A 98 9.51 4.14 14.56
C ALA A 98 9.33 3.73 13.08
N ASP A 99 8.38 2.82 12.80
CA ASP A 99 8.05 2.40 11.43
C ASP A 99 7.36 3.53 10.63
N ALA A 100 6.57 4.40 11.27
CA ALA A 100 5.99 5.58 10.62
C ALA A 100 7.06 6.54 10.08
N ARG A 101 8.12 6.80 10.84
CA ARG A 101 9.27 7.61 10.39
C ARG A 101 9.99 6.98 9.19
N VAL A 102 10.14 5.64 9.21
CA VAL A 102 10.73 4.91 8.07
C VAL A 102 9.84 5.04 6.83
N PHE A 103 8.51 4.99 7.01
CA PHE A 103 7.55 5.25 5.94
C PHE A 103 7.74 6.65 5.36
N GLU A 104 7.66 7.70 6.19
CA GLU A 104 7.74 9.09 5.74
C GLU A 104 9.04 9.36 4.98
N MET A 105 10.17 8.93 5.52
CA MET A 105 11.48 9.13 4.88
C MET A 105 11.59 8.42 3.52
N ASN A 106 11.15 7.16 3.43
CA ASN A 106 11.23 6.41 2.17
C ASN A 106 10.18 6.90 1.16
N ASN A 107 8.99 7.31 1.61
CA ASN A 107 7.95 7.86 0.77
C ASN A 107 8.42 9.17 0.13
N PHE A 108 9.00 10.07 0.91
CA PHE A 108 9.57 11.32 0.40
C PHE A 108 10.68 11.06 -0.62
N ARG A 109 11.69 10.23 -0.27
CA ARG A 109 12.79 9.90 -1.18
C ARG A 109 12.29 9.24 -2.47
N GLY A 110 11.38 8.27 -2.36
CA GLY A 110 10.81 7.58 -3.51
C GLY A 110 10.05 8.51 -4.44
N SER A 111 9.25 9.40 -3.87
CA SER A 111 8.45 10.38 -4.61
C SER A 111 9.33 11.41 -5.33
N VAL A 112 10.32 11.98 -4.65
CA VAL A 112 11.23 12.99 -5.24
C VAL A 112 12.07 12.36 -6.35
N VAL A 113 12.71 11.23 -6.08
CA VAL A 113 13.57 10.56 -7.08
C VAL A 113 12.75 10.06 -8.26
N GLY A 114 11.57 9.49 -8.00
CA GLY A 114 10.65 9.06 -9.06
C GLY A 114 10.20 10.20 -9.95
N ALA A 115 9.86 11.36 -9.37
CA ALA A 115 9.46 12.56 -10.12
C ALA A 115 10.60 13.11 -10.96
N ILE A 116 11.82 13.22 -10.40
CA ILE A 116 13.02 13.65 -11.14
C ILE A 116 13.27 12.68 -12.29
N GLY A 117 13.21 11.36 -12.03
CA GLY A 117 13.41 10.34 -13.06
C GLY A 117 12.40 10.46 -14.21
N ALA A 118 11.12 10.62 -13.89
CA ALA A 118 10.07 10.79 -14.88
C ALA A 118 10.29 12.05 -15.74
N THR A 119 10.60 13.17 -15.11
CA THR A 119 10.87 14.42 -15.81
C THR A 119 12.09 14.30 -16.71
N THR A 120 13.17 13.68 -16.23
CA THR A 120 14.41 13.46 -17.01
C THR A 120 14.15 12.57 -18.21
N ALA A 121 13.40 11.48 -18.04
CA ALA A 121 13.05 10.58 -19.14
C ALA A 121 12.20 11.31 -20.21
N LEU A 122 11.20 12.11 -19.79
CA LEU A 122 10.37 12.91 -20.70
C LEU A 122 11.21 13.92 -21.50
N ILE A 123 12.13 14.63 -20.85
CA ILE A 123 13.07 15.54 -21.53
C ILE A 123 13.88 14.75 -22.58
N GLY A 124 14.39 13.59 -22.23
CA GLY A 124 15.14 12.73 -23.16
C GLY A 124 14.29 12.35 -24.39
N VAL A 125 13.01 12.00 -24.21
CA VAL A 125 12.10 11.70 -25.33
C VAL A 125 11.86 12.93 -26.20
N VAL A 126 11.62 14.10 -25.62
CA VAL A 126 11.44 15.36 -26.37
C VAL A 126 12.68 15.72 -27.16
N VAL A 127 13.87 15.59 -26.59
CA VAL A 127 15.14 15.82 -27.27
C VAL A 127 15.33 14.85 -28.44
N ALA A 128 14.99 13.55 -28.25
CA ALA A 128 15.05 12.57 -29.33
C ALA A 128 14.13 12.93 -30.50
N ALA A 129 12.92 13.40 -30.22
CA ALA A 129 11.93 13.76 -31.24
C ALA A 129 12.34 14.99 -32.08
N ASN A 130 13.14 15.90 -31.49
CA ASN A 130 13.54 17.15 -32.15
C ASN A 130 14.95 17.13 -32.75
N SER A 131 15.76 16.10 -32.48
CA SER A 131 17.17 16.05 -32.90
C SER A 131 17.57 14.64 -33.28
N SER A 132 17.68 14.33 -34.53
CA SER A 132 17.99 12.98 -35.06
C SER A 132 19.38 12.44 -34.68
N ASN A 133 20.31 13.28 -34.23
CA ASN A 133 21.72 12.91 -33.96
C ASN A 133 22.18 13.29 -32.54
N ASN A 134 21.28 13.37 -31.58
CA ASN A 134 21.66 13.80 -30.23
C ASN A 134 21.96 12.59 -29.32
N ALA A 135 23.26 12.34 -29.06
CA ALA A 135 23.71 11.26 -28.18
C ALA A 135 23.27 11.44 -26.70
N ALA A 136 22.84 12.63 -26.28
CA ALA A 136 22.38 12.88 -24.92
C ALA A 136 20.98 12.28 -24.66
N SER A 137 20.14 12.13 -25.69
CA SER A 137 18.78 11.63 -25.54
C SER A 137 18.68 10.23 -24.92
N PRO A 138 19.42 9.20 -25.40
CA PRO A 138 19.39 7.87 -24.79
C PRO A 138 19.87 7.89 -23.33
N VAL A 139 20.86 8.70 -23.01
CA VAL A 139 21.40 8.82 -21.64
C VAL A 139 20.35 9.41 -20.71
N LEU A 140 19.60 10.43 -21.13
CA LEU A 140 18.53 11.03 -20.35
C LEU A 140 17.36 10.04 -20.15
N VAL A 141 16.95 9.31 -21.18
CA VAL A 141 15.88 8.33 -21.08
C VAL A 141 16.27 7.19 -20.14
N ILE A 142 17.44 6.58 -20.35
CA ILE A 142 17.91 5.44 -19.53
C ILE A 142 18.14 5.88 -18.09
N GLY A 143 18.81 7.03 -17.88
CA GLY A 143 19.04 7.59 -16.55
C GLY A 143 17.74 7.92 -15.83
N GLY A 144 16.77 8.51 -16.52
CA GLY A 144 15.45 8.83 -16.00
C GLY A 144 14.66 7.59 -15.60
N VAL A 145 14.64 6.55 -16.45
CA VAL A 145 13.99 5.27 -16.14
C VAL A 145 14.70 4.59 -14.95
N GLY A 146 16.03 4.59 -14.90
CA GLY A 146 16.79 4.06 -13.77
C GLY A 146 16.42 4.75 -12.44
N ALA A 147 16.30 6.08 -12.45
CA ALA A 147 15.85 6.84 -11.28
C ALA A 147 14.41 6.51 -10.88
N MET A 148 13.49 6.32 -11.84
CA MET A 148 12.12 5.88 -11.56
C MET A 148 12.09 4.51 -10.87
N VAL A 149 12.86 3.54 -11.36
CA VAL A 149 12.97 2.20 -10.76
C VAL A 149 13.51 2.28 -9.34
N TRP A 150 14.53 3.09 -9.11
CA TRP A 150 15.07 3.30 -7.77
C TRP A 150 14.06 3.99 -6.84
N GLY A 151 13.34 5.00 -7.32
CA GLY A 151 12.23 5.64 -6.60
C GLY A 151 11.15 4.64 -6.22
N ALA A 152 10.75 3.74 -7.14
CA ALA A 152 9.76 2.70 -6.89
C ALA A 152 10.19 1.71 -5.79
N GLN A 153 11.49 1.38 -5.69
CA GLN A 153 12.00 0.55 -4.59
C GLN A 153 11.85 1.23 -3.23
N HIS A 154 12.08 2.55 -3.14
CA HIS A 154 11.85 3.30 -1.92
C HIS A 154 10.37 3.35 -1.55
N LEU A 155 9.47 3.52 -2.51
CA LEU A 155 8.03 3.47 -2.28
C LEU A 155 7.59 2.09 -1.77
N SER A 156 8.11 1.00 -2.32
CA SER A 156 7.81 -0.35 -1.84
C SER A 156 8.22 -0.55 -0.37
N LYS A 157 9.42 -0.08 0.01
CA LYS A 157 9.89 -0.10 1.41
C LYS A 157 9.01 0.77 2.32
N SER A 158 8.55 1.90 1.80
CA SER A 158 7.63 2.79 2.50
C SER A 158 6.32 2.07 2.84
N TYR A 159 5.63 1.47 1.87
CA TYR A 159 4.38 0.75 2.13
C TYR A 159 4.56 -0.43 3.09
N SER A 160 5.68 -1.13 3.02
CA SER A 160 6.00 -2.20 3.98
C SER A 160 6.17 -1.66 5.40
N ALA A 161 6.78 -0.49 5.56
CA ALA A 161 6.91 0.16 6.85
C ALA A 161 5.55 0.64 7.38
N LEU A 162 4.68 1.20 6.51
CA LEU A 162 3.32 1.59 6.88
C LEU A 162 2.51 0.40 7.39
N SER A 163 2.55 -0.73 6.69
CA SER A 163 1.88 -1.96 7.13
C SER A 163 2.33 -2.38 8.54
N ARG A 164 3.65 -2.37 8.80
CA ARG A 164 4.19 -2.71 10.13
C ARG A 164 3.77 -1.70 11.19
N ALA A 165 3.82 -0.40 10.87
CA ALA A 165 3.40 0.66 11.80
C ALA A 165 1.95 0.46 12.26
N LEU A 166 1.04 0.21 11.33
CA LEU A 166 -0.37 -0.04 11.65
C LEU A 166 -0.57 -1.37 12.39
N TRP A 167 0.22 -2.40 12.07
CA TRP A 167 0.17 -3.67 12.78
C TRP A 167 0.59 -3.50 14.25
N TRP A 168 1.69 -2.77 14.52
CA TRP A 168 2.14 -2.47 15.87
C TRP A 168 1.10 -1.69 16.65
N TYR A 169 0.55 -0.64 16.06
CA TYR A 169 -0.50 0.16 16.67
C TYR A 169 -1.73 -0.69 17.04
N ASN A 170 -2.24 -1.46 16.08
CA ASN A 170 -3.41 -2.30 16.30
C ASN A 170 -3.16 -3.41 17.33
N ARG A 171 -1.93 -3.92 17.41
CA ARG A 171 -1.55 -4.91 18.45
C ARG A 171 -1.57 -4.30 19.83
N ASP A 172 -1.09 -3.07 19.97
CA ASP A 172 -1.02 -2.40 21.25
C ASP A 172 -2.41 -1.97 21.77
N LEU A 173 -3.40 -1.82 20.89
CA LEU A 173 -4.81 -1.61 21.28
C LEU A 173 -5.45 -2.84 21.95
N LYS A 174 -4.86 -4.02 21.82
CA LYS A 174 -5.39 -5.27 22.41
C LYS A 174 -4.90 -5.53 23.85
N LYS A 175 -3.97 -4.73 24.34
CA LYS A 175 -3.44 -4.83 25.71
C LYS A 175 -4.32 -4.07 26.70
#